data_fc7b15c66a0c1e786186d66cb3733bee
#
_entry.id   fc7b15c66a0c1e786186d66cb3733bee
#
_cell.length_a   1.000
_cell.length_b   1.000
_cell.length_c   1.000
_cell.angle_alpha   90.00
_cell.angle_beta   90.00
_cell.angle_gamma   90.00
#
_symmetry.space_group_name_H-M   'P 1'
#
loop_
_entity.id
_entity.type
_entity.pdbx_description
1 polymer ?
#
loop_
_entity_poly.entity_id
_entity_poly.type
_entity_poly.pdbx_seq_one_letter_code
_entity_poly.pdbx_strand_id
1 'polypeptide(L)'
;TVHTLIQNCGFTEGEAEEIYDRYHRLYEESDAWTQQKLDEVCEKGYATLCFGLRLRAHLLFKTILSSSKTTRQAHNDARSVGNALSGQSYCQLTNRASNEFMQRVRASKYRYDILACMWIHDAIYIMCKNDTETVKFVNDNLIECMEWQDLPEIQHDEVTLGAELDIYYPTWKDALTLPNKLTSEEIAQRAEDYLKDRDSASYEEQDRKALA
;
A
#
# COMPACT_ATOMS: atom_id res chain seq x y z
N THR A 1 17.69 -10.27 2.70
CA THR A 1 19.08 -10.71 2.93
C THR A 1 19.57 -11.56 1.78
N VAL A 2 20.90 -11.66 1.59
CA VAL A 2 21.53 -12.56 0.60
C VAL A 2 20.97 -13.98 0.73
N HIS A 3 20.92 -14.51 1.96
CA HIS A 3 20.34 -15.83 2.23
C HIS A 3 18.89 -16.00 1.73
N THR A 4 18.06 -14.97 1.88
CA THR A 4 16.67 -15.00 1.40
C THR A 4 16.61 -15.07 -0.14
N LEU A 5 17.46 -14.31 -0.83
CA LEU A 5 17.57 -14.33 -2.28
C LEU A 5 17.97 -15.72 -2.81
N ILE A 6 18.93 -16.37 -2.14
CA ILE A 6 19.36 -17.74 -2.50
C ILE A 6 18.23 -18.74 -2.26
N GLN A 7 17.65 -18.76 -1.05
CA GLN A 7 16.71 -19.81 -0.65
C GLN A 7 15.33 -19.67 -1.28
N ASN A 8 14.82 -18.44 -1.43
CA ASN A 8 13.44 -18.22 -1.85
C ASN A 8 13.31 -17.85 -3.34
N CYS A 9 14.38 -17.26 -3.92
CA CYS A 9 14.35 -16.78 -5.31
C CYS A 9 15.24 -17.60 -6.25
N GLY A 10 16.08 -18.50 -5.71
CA GLY A 10 16.92 -19.41 -6.50
C GLY A 10 18.15 -18.75 -7.13
N PHE A 11 18.57 -17.57 -6.67
CA PHE A 11 19.79 -16.93 -7.15
C PHE A 11 21.05 -17.66 -6.66
N THR A 12 22.11 -17.59 -7.42
CA THR A 12 23.45 -17.99 -6.96
C THR A 12 23.96 -17.01 -5.90
N GLU A 13 24.95 -17.42 -5.12
CA GLU A 13 25.52 -16.57 -4.07
C GLU A 13 26.04 -15.25 -4.63
N GLY A 14 26.80 -15.28 -5.75
CA GLY A 14 27.33 -14.06 -6.37
C GLY A 14 26.25 -13.11 -6.90
N GLU A 15 25.20 -13.65 -7.54
CA GLU A 15 24.06 -12.84 -7.99
C GLU A 15 23.30 -12.22 -6.80
N ALA A 16 23.11 -12.99 -5.73
CA ALA A 16 22.42 -12.52 -4.53
C ALA A 16 23.21 -11.43 -3.81
N GLU A 17 24.53 -11.53 -3.75
CA GLU A 17 25.42 -10.48 -3.19
C GLU A 17 25.37 -9.22 -4.05
N GLU A 18 25.48 -9.34 -5.38
CA GLU A 18 25.41 -8.18 -6.29
C GLU A 18 24.05 -7.45 -6.18
N ILE A 19 22.94 -8.19 -6.16
CA ILE A 19 21.58 -7.63 -5.98
C ILE A 19 21.48 -6.91 -4.63
N TYR A 20 21.99 -7.53 -3.57
CA TYR A 20 21.95 -6.98 -2.22
C TYR A 20 22.76 -5.67 -2.12
N ASP A 21 23.98 -5.66 -2.63
CA ASP A 21 24.84 -4.47 -2.62
C ASP A 21 24.29 -3.35 -3.49
N ARG A 22 23.71 -3.69 -4.64
CA ARG A 22 23.07 -2.72 -5.54
C ARG A 22 21.85 -2.09 -4.90
N TYR A 23 21.03 -2.89 -4.20
CA TYR A 23 19.88 -2.40 -3.46
C TYR A 23 20.29 -1.40 -2.38
N HIS A 24 21.24 -1.74 -1.52
CA HIS A 24 21.68 -0.87 -0.44
C HIS A 24 22.36 0.41 -0.93
N ARG A 25 23.06 0.37 -2.07
CA ARG A 25 23.57 1.58 -2.71
C ARG A 25 22.46 2.48 -3.25
N LEU A 26 21.43 1.89 -3.81
CA LEU A 26 20.30 2.66 -4.36
C LEU A 26 19.46 3.34 -3.25
N TYR A 27 19.35 2.68 -2.09
CA TYR A 27 18.54 3.14 -0.96
C TYR A 27 19.37 3.58 0.26
N GLU A 28 20.59 4.04 0.03
CA GLU A 28 21.54 4.42 1.09
C GLU A 28 20.95 5.45 2.06
N GLU A 29 20.27 6.48 1.56
CA GLU A 29 19.63 7.50 2.39
C GLU A 29 18.50 6.93 3.25
N SER A 30 17.68 6.04 2.70
CA SER A 30 16.61 5.37 3.42
C SER A 30 17.13 4.45 4.52
N ASP A 31 18.21 3.73 4.24
CA ASP A 31 18.88 2.86 5.22
C ASP A 31 19.50 3.69 6.35
N ALA A 32 20.17 4.80 6.03
CA ALA A 32 20.74 5.71 7.00
C ALA A 32 19.66 6.35 7.90
N TRP A 33 18.55 6.80 7.29
CA TRP A 33 17.40 7.32 8.03
C TRP A 33 16.80 6.27 8.98
N THR A 34 16.62 5.04 8.50
CA THR A 34 16.08 3.95 9.31
C THR A 34 16.99 3.65 10.50
N GLN A 35 18.31 3.61 10.30
CA GLN A 35 19.28 3.40 11.36
C GLN A 35 19.23 4.55 12.39
N GLN A 36 19.22 5.79 11.95
CA GLN A 36 19.05 6.95 12.83
C GLN A 36 17.78 6.85 13.69
N LYS A 37 16.66 6.45 13.09
CA LYS A 37 15.40 6.27 13.83
C LYS A 37 15.48 5.13 14.84
N LEU A 38 16.15 4.04 14.52
CA LEU A 38 16.39 2.95 15.47
C LEU A 38 17.26 3.38 16.65
N ASP A 39 18.29 4.19 16.41
CA ASP A 39 19.15 4.74 17.47
C ASP A 39 18.33 5.65 18.41
N GLU A 40 17.46 6.52 17.84
CA GLU A 40 16.51 7.31 18.63
C GLU A 40 15.56 6.42 19.48
N VAL A 41 15.12 5.30 18.93
CA VAL A 41 14.26 4.34 19.65
C VAL A 41 15.03 3.67 20.79
N CYS A 42 16.30 3.34 20.58
CA CYS A 42 17.14 2.81 21.65
C CYS A 42 17.32 3.80 22.80
N GLU A 43 17.34 5.08 22.53
CA GLU A 43 17.43 6.13 23.57
C GLU A 43 16.10 6.35 24.30
N LYS A 44 14.97 6.40 23.55
CA LYS A 44 13.65 6.82 24.05
C LYS A 44 12.76 5.66 24.50
N GLY A 45 13.00 4.44 23.97
CA GLY A 45 12.15 3.25 24.19
C GLY A 45 10.87 3.23 23.34
N TYR A 46 10.73 4.13 22.37
CA TYR A 46 9.59 4.15 21.44
C TYR A 46 9.96 4.84 20.11
N ALA A 47 9.31 4.41 19.05
CA ALA A 47 9.28 5.12 17.77
C ALA A 47 8.06 6.05 17.71
N THR A 48 8.22 7.23 17.13
CA THR A 48 7.09 8.10 16.78
C THR A 48 6.80 7.93 15.29
N LEU A 49 5.59 7.50 14.98
CA LEU A 49 5.07 7.28 13.64
C LEU A 49 4.26 8.48 13.18
N CYS A 50 3.66 8.37 11.98
CA CYS A 50 2.76 9.38 11.43
C CYS A 50 1.67 9.80 12.44
N PHE A 51 1.26 11.04 12.40
CA PHE A 51 0.26 11.64 13.32
C PHE A 51 0.60 11.52 14.80
N GLY A 52 1.90 11.35 15.14
CA GLY A 52 2.37 11.27 16.53
C GLY A 52 2.06 9.95 17.25
N LEU A 53 1.63 8.90 16.52
CA LEU A 53 1.43 7.58 17.08
C LEU A 53 2.76 7.03 17.64
N ARG A 54 2.76 6.54 18.88
CA ARG A 54 3.95 5.98 19.53
C ARG A 54 3.90 4.46 19.56
N LEU A 55 4.88 3.86 18.89
CA LEU A 55 5.14 2.42 18.98
C LEU A 55 6.21 2.16 20.04
N ARG A 56 5.84 1.48 21.13
CA ARG A 56 6.78 1.15 22.22
C ARG A 56 7.68 -0.03 21.82
N ALA A 57 8.97 0.11 22.12
CA ALA A 57 10.00 -0.90 21.84
C ALA A 57 10.84 -1.15 23.11
N HIS A 58 10.27 -1.85 24.07
CA HIS A 58 10.88 -2.05 25.40
C HIS A 58 12.22 -2.78 25.35
N LEU A 59 12.39 -3.72 24.41
CA LEU A 59 13.62 -4.50 24.27
C LEU A 59 14.76 -3.68 23.66
N LEU A 60 14.43 -2.59 22.97
CA LEU A 60 15.45 -1.69 22.39
C LEU A 60 15.92 -0.61 23.36
N PHE A 61 15.14 -0.32 24.37
CA PHE A 61 15.48 0.76 25.32
C PHE A 61 16.84 0.53 25.98
N LYS A 62 17.74 1.49 25.82
CA LYS A 62 19.13 1.44 26.27
C LYS A 62 19.99 0.30 25.69
N THR A 63 19.59 -0.23 24.52
CA THR A 63 20.34 -1.23 23.77
C THR A 63 21.25 -0.57 22.76
N ILE A 64 22.44 -1.12 22.55
CA ILE A 64 23.36 -0.73 21.48
C ILE A 64 23.29 -1.81 20.40
N LEU A 65 22.61 -1.53 19.30
CA LEU A 65 22.31 -2.52 18.25
C LEU A 65 23.55 -3.06 17.53
N SER A 66 24.64 -2.31 17.49
CA SER A 66 25.93 -2.72 16.90
C SER A 66 26.79 -3.56 17.83
N SER A 67 26.34 -3.81 19.06
CA SER A 67 27.10 -4.57 20.07
C SER A 67 26.99 -6.07 19.83
N SER A 68 28.11 -6.80 19.97
CA SER A 68 28.11 -8.26 19.98
C SER A 68 27.30 -8.88 21.14
N LYS A 69 26.91 -8.06 22.12
CA LYS A 69 26.07 -8.44 23.27
C LYS A 69 24.57 -8.24 23.00
N THR A 70 24.19 -7.67 21.87
CA THR A 70 22.79 -7.45 21.51
C THR A 70 22.07 -8.79 21.33
N THR A 71 20.98 -8.98 22.05
CA THR A 71 20.20 -10.23 22.00
C THR A 71 19.50 -10.41 20.65
N ARG A 72 19.28 -11.66 20.24
CA ARG A 72 18.48 -11.97 19.03
C ARG A 72 17.08 -11.36 19.12
N GLN A 73 16.49 -11.28 20.28
CA GLN A 73 15.17 -10.67 20.49
C GLN A 73 15.20 -9.17 20.21
N ALA A 74 16.21 -8.44 20.67
CA ALA A 74 16.37 -7.03 20.37
C ALA A 74 16.58 -6.79 18.87
N HIS A 75 17.35 -7.63 18.16
CA HIS A 75 17.45 -7.54 16.70
C HIS A 75 16.13 -7.81 15.97
N ASN A 76 15.31 -8.74 16.46
CA ASN A 76 13.99 -8.97 15.90
C ASN A 76 13.06 -7.77 16.13
N ASP A 77 13.11 -7.19 17.33
CA ASP A 77 12.34 -5.99 17.68
C ASP A 77 12.75 -4.80 16.83
N ALA A 78 14.06 -4.60 16.61
CA ALA A 78 14.57 -3.56 15.71
C ALA A 78 14.02 -3.70 14.27
N ARG A 79 14.00 -4.92 13.74
CA ARG A 79 13.40 -5.17 12.42
C ARG A 79 11.90 -4.86 12.38
N SER A 80 11.17 -5.23 13.43
CA SER A 80 9.74 -4.92 13.54
C SER A 80 9.48 -3.41 13.62
N VAL A 81 10.30 -2.69 14.38
CA VAL A 81 10.24 -1.23 14.48
C VAL A 81 10.61 -0.57 13.17
N GLY A 82 11.70 -1.01 12.51
CA GLY A 82 12.11 -0.51 11.20
C GLY A 82 11.00 -0.67 10.15
N ASN A 83 10.37 -1.84 10.11
CA ASN A 83 9.21 -2.07 9.23
C ASN A 83 7.99 -1.21 9.60
N ALA A 84 7.77 -0.96 10.89
CA ALA A 84 6.65 -0.14 11.34
C ALA A 84 6.83 1.35 11.04
N LEU A 85 8.06 1.86 10.99
CA LEU A 85 8.34 3.27 10.67
C LEU A 85 7.75 3.69 9.32
N SER A 86 7.81 2.80 8.31
CA SER A 86 7.17 3.01 7.01
C SER A 86 5.77 2.41 6.96
N GLY A 87 5.62 1.10 7.17
CA GLY A 87 4.38 0.38 6.97
C GLY A 87 3.21 0.87 7.83
N GLN A 88 3.43 1.15 9.12
CA GLN A 88 2.38 1.71 9.97
C GLN A 88 2.03 3.15 9.63
N SER A 89 2.99 3.93 9.11
CA SER A 89 2.72 5.29 8.64
C SER A 89 1.82 5.29 7.41
N TYR A 90 2.03 4.40 6.45
CA TYR A 90 1.12 4.21 5.31
C TYR A 90 -0.28 3.79 5.75
N CYS A 91 -0.39 2.86 6.69
CA CYS A 91 -1.69 2.47 7.24
C CYS A 91 -2.42 3.66 7.92
N GLN A 92 -1.71 4.56 8.59
CA GLN A 92 -2.30 5.77 9.17
C GLN A 92 -2.81 6.74 8.10
N LEU A 93 -2.06 6.92 7.02
CA LEU A 93 -2.48 7.74 5.87
C LEU A 93 -3.72 7.15 5.19
N THR A 94 -3.75 5.84 4.97
CA THR A 94 -4.91 5.13 4.42
C THR A 94 -6.15 5.28 5.31
N ASN A 95 -5.99 5.14 6.63
CA ASN A 95 -7.09 5.35 7.60
C ASN A 95 -7.60 6.79 7.57
N ARG A 96 -6.71 7.77 7.50
CA ARG A 96 -7.09 9.19 7.35
C ARG A 96 -7.87 9.42 6.06
N ALA A 97 -7.36 8.90 4.93
CA ALA A 97 -8.00 9.04 3.63
C ALA A 97 -9.41 8.42 3.63
N SER A 98 -9.56 7.23 4.19
CA SER A 98 -10.87 6.56 4.31
C SER A 98 -11.84 7.36 5.17
N ASN A 99 -11.40 7.90 6.30
CA ASN A 99 -12.26 8.71 7.17
C ASN A 99 -12.74 9.96 6.46
N GLU A 100 -11.87 10.68 5.77
CA GLU A 100 -12.24 11.86 4.99
C GLU A 100 -13.17 11.50 3.85
N PHE A 101 -12.85 10.46 3.09
CA PHE A 101 -13.73 10.00 2.01
C PHE A 101 -15.12 9.65 2.51
N MET A 102 -15.24 8.91 3.61
CA MET A 102 -16.55 8.57 4.18
C MET A 102 -17.31 9.79 4.74
N GLN A 103 -16.63 10.85 5.14
CA GLN A 103 -17.31 12.14 5.45
C GLN A 103 -17.89 12.75 4.17
N ARG A 104 -17.13 12.77 3.05
CA ARG A 104 -17.63 13.24 1.75
C ARG A 104 -18.82 12.40 1.26
N VAL A 105 -18.76 11.07 1.40
CA VAL A 105 -19.85 10.16 1.07
C VAL A 105 -21.12 10.50 1.85
N ARG A 106 -21.00 10.66 3.20
CA ARG A 106 -22.16 10.98 4.06
C ARG A 106 -22.79 12.34 3.74
N ALA A 107 -22.00 13.30 3.29
CA ALA A 107 -22.47 14.63 2.87
C ALA A 107 -23.05 14.66 1.45
N SER A 108 -22.91 13.59 0.67
CA SER A 108 -23.33 13.50 -0.72
C SER A 108 -24.68 12.78 -0.90
N LYS A 109 -25.17 12.80 -2.15
CA LYS A 109 -26.34 11.99 -2.55
C LYS A 109 -26.05 10.48 -2.52
N TYR A 110 -24.77 10.07 -2.52
CA TYR A 110 -24.31 8.67 -2.58
C TYR A 110 -24.18 7.99 -1.22
N ARG A 111 -24.64 8.62 -0.15
CA ARG A 111 -24.49 8.14 1.25
C ARG A 111 -24.99 6.72 1.53
N TYR A 112 -25.89 6.19 0.69
CA TYR A 112 -26.45 4.85 0.79
C TYR A 112 -25.96 3.91 -0.32
N ASP A 113 -25.24 4.45 -1.30
CA ASP A 113 -24.76 3.73 -2.47
C ASP A 113 -23.29 3.32 -2.34
N ILE A 114 -22.57 3.84 -1.31
CA ILE A 114 -21.15 3.60 -1.08
C ILE A 114 -20.90 3.16 0.35
N LEU A 115 -20.21 2.04 0.52
CA LEU A 115 -19.84 1.46 1.80
C LEU A 115 -18.36 1.05 1.79
N ALA A 116 -17.52 1.67 2.62
CA ALA A 116 -16.18 1.16 2.90
C ALA A 116 -16.29 -0.07 3.80
N CYS A 117 -15.73 -1.19 3.38
CA CYS A 117 -15.91 -2.50 4.03
C CYS A 117 -14.62 -3.11 4.59
N MET A 118 -13.47 -2.84 4.00
CA MET A 118 -12.19 -3.38 4.47
C MET A 118 -11.05 -2.40 4.25
N TRP A 119 -10.03 -2.51 5.12
CA TRP A 119 -8.73 -1.85 5.00
C TRP A 119 -7.67 -2.93 5.09
N ILE A 120 -6.89 -3.09 4.03
CA ILE A 120 -5.82 -4.09 3.98
C ILE A 120 -4.55 -3.38 3.54
N HIS A 121 -3.60 -3.23 4.47
CA HIS A 121 -2.37 -2.47 4.29
C HIS A 121 -2.62 -1.01 3.85
N ASP A 122 -2.34 -0.69 2.62
CA ASP A 122 -2.48 0.61 1.96
C ASP A 122 -3.69 0.70 1.02
N ALA A 123 -4.53 -0.33 1.02
CA ALA A 123 -5.72 -0.42 0.19
C ALA A 123 -7.02 -0.24 0.99
N ILE A 124 -7.97 0.47 0.40
CA ILE A 124 -9.33 0.67 0.90
C ILE A 124 -10.29 -0.07 -0.02
N TYR A 125 -11.04 -1.03 0.52
CA TYR A 125 -12.03 -1.80 -0.22
C TYR A 125 -13.41 -1.22 0.01
N ILE A 126 -14.09 -0.94 -1.10
CA ILE A 126 -15.39 -0.28 -1.11
C ILE A 126 -16.38 -1.11 -1.89
N MET A 127 -17.57 -1.27 -1.34
CA MET A 127 -18.73 -1.69 -2.09
C MET A 127 -19.49 -0.45 -2.54
N CYS A 128 -19.79 -0.35 -3.82
CA CYS A 128 -20.58 0.74 -4.34
C CYS A 128 -21.65 0.23 -5.32
N LYS A 129 -22.67 1.04 -5.53
CA LYS A 129 -23.69 0.76 -6.53
C LYS A 129 -23.07 0.67 -7.91
N ASN A 130 -23.49 -0.31 -8.70
CA ASN A 130 -23.00 -0.53 -10.05
C ASN A 130 -23.62 0.48 -11.04
N ASP A 131 -23.22 1.72 -10.94
CA ASP A 131 -23.54 2.77 -11.92
C ASP A 131 -22.33 3.72 -12.07
N THR A 132 -22.20 4.27 -13.27
CA THR A 132 -21.06 5.09 -13.68
C THR A 132 -20.85 6.32 -12.81
N GLU A 133 -21.92 7.01 -12.40
CA GLU A 133 -21.85 8.22 -11.59
C GLU A 133 -21.33 7.93 -10.17
N THR A 134 -21.76 6.80 -9.58
CA THR A 134 -21.26 6.35 -8.28
C THR A 134 -19.78 5.99 -8.36
N VAL A 135 -19.39 5.25 -9.40
CA VAL A 135 -17.98 4.89 -9.62
C VAL A 135 -17.11 6.13 -9.86
N LYS A 136 -17.61 7.09 -10.66
CA LYS A 136 -16.91 8.36 -10.87
C LYS A 136 -16.73 9.13 -9.58
N PHE A 137 -17.74 9.19 -8.73
CA PHE A 137 -17.62 9.86 -7.44
C PHE A 137 -16.54 9.20 -6.56
N VAL A 138 -16.46 7.87 -6.57
CA VAL A 138 -15.39 7.13 -5.86
C VAL A 138 -14.02 7.47 -6.47
N ASN A 139 -13.88 7.39 -7.79
CA ASN A 139 -12.63 7.68 -8.49
C ASN A 139 -12.10 9.09 -8.18
N ASP A 140 -12.97 10.11 -8.26
CA ASP A 140 -12.55 11.50 -8.03
C ASP A 140 -12.20 11.76 -6.55
N ASN A 141 -13.05 11.31 -5.63
CA ASN A 141 -12.95 11.71 -4.22
C ASN A 141 -12.03 10.81 -3.38
N LEU A 142 -12.03 9.49 -3.63
CA LEU A 142 -11.14 8.60 -2.88
C LEU A 142 -9.69 8.79 -3.28
N ILE A 143 -9.41 8.90 -4.57
CA ILE A 143 -8.06 9.15 -5.09
C ILE A 143 -7.51 10.45 -4.49
N GLU A 144 -8.28 11.56 -4.54
CA GLU A 144 -7.86 12.82 -3.92
C GLU A 144 -7.57 12.68 -2.42
N CYS A 145 -8.39 11.91 -1.68
CA CYS A 145 -8.13 11.65 -0.28
C CYS A 145 -6.85 10.82 -0.06
N MET A 146 -6.54 9.88 -0.94
CA MET A 146 -5.34 9.03 -0.87
C MET A 146 -4.07 9.78 -1.25
N GLU A 147 -4.15 10.68 -2.22
CA GLU A 147 -3.02 11.51 -2.69
C GLU A 147 -2.64 12.65 -1.73
N TRP A 148 -3.38 12.83 -0.63
CA TRP A 148 -3.11 13.88 0.33
C TRP A 148 -1.79 13.66 1.09
N GLN A 149 -0.93 14.67 1.12
CA GLN A 149 0.37 14.63 1.80
C GLN A 149 0.75 15.95 2.50
N ASP A 150 -0.23 16.65 3.10
CA ASP A 150 -0.03 17.93 3.81
C ASP A 150 0.58 17.77 5.21
N LEU A 151 1.47 16.79 5.40
CA LEU A 151 2.28 16.65 6.60
C LEU A 151 3.72 17.04 6.27
N PRO A 152 4.38 17.87 7.09
CA PRO A 152 5.77 18.26 6.84
C PRO A 152 6.72 17.08 6.67
N GLU A 153 6.43 15.96 7.34
CA GLU A 153 7.25 14.76 7.32
C GLU A 153 7.17 13.96 6.00
N ILE A 154 6.13 14.21 5.19
CA ILE A 154 5.89 13.50 3.93
C ILE A 154 5.74 14.42 2.72
N GLN A 155 5.82 15.75 2.92
CA GLN A 155 5.84 16.69 1.81
C GLN A 155 7.14 16.58 1.04
N HIS A 156 7.02 16.52 -0.29
CA HIS A 156 8.17 16.53 -1.19
C HIS A 156 7.77 17.22 -2.50
N ASP A 157 8.69 18.03 -3.05
CA ASP A 157 8.40 18.85 -4.24
C ASP A 157 8.26 18.01 -5.52
N GLU A 158 8.98 16.88 -5.61
CA GLU A 158 9.04 16.04 -6.79
C GLU A 158 8.34 14.69 -6.63
N VAL A 159 8.20 14.20 -5.40
CA VAL A 159 7.60 12.88 -5.11
C VAL A 159 6.25 13.08 -4.46
N THR A 160 5.20 12.59 -5.13
CA THR A 160 3.83 12.66 -4.64
C THR A 160 3.29 11.27 -4.32
N LEU A 161 2.40 11.22 -3.34
CA LEU A 161 1.59 10.01 -3.11
C LEU A 161 0.67 9.81 -4.30
N GLY A 162 0.59 8.56 -4.79
CA GLY A 162 -0.31 8.17 -5.87
C GLY A 162 -1.30 7.11 -5.37
N ALA A 163 -2.45 7.04 -6.03
CA ALA A 163 -3.43 5.99 -5.83
C ALA A 163 -4.10 5.66 -7.16
N GLU A 164 -4.60 4.42 -7.28
CA GLU A 164 -5.33 3.91 -8.43
C GLU A 164 -6.61 3.26 -7.96
N LEU A 165 -7.64 3.26 -8.81
CA LEU A 165 -8.90 2.60 -8.55
C LEU A 165 -9.05 1.34 -9.39
N ASP A 166 -9.12 0.19 -8.72
CA ASP A 166 -9.47 -1.08 -9.33
C ASP A 166 -10.94 -1.42 -9.09
N ILE A 167 -11.64 -1.79 -10.15
CA ILE A 167 -13.01 -2.29 -10.08
C ILE A 167 -13.02 -3.79 -10.28
N TYR A 168 -13.70 -4.48 -9.40
CA TYR A 168 -13.93 -5.92 -9.47
C TYR A 168 -15.42 -6.21 -9.70
N TYR A 169 -15.75 -6.81 -10.85
CA TYR A 169 -17.14 -7.18 -11.16
C TYR A 169 -17.19 -8.31 -12.20
N PRO A 170 -18.05 -9.31 -12.02
CA PRO A 170 -18.87 -9.65 -10.84
C PRO A 170 -18.07 -10.43 -9.78
N THR A 171 -16.83 -10.73 -10.04
CA THR A 171 -15.97 -11.52 -9.16
C THR A 171 -14.68 -10.77 -8.87
N TRP A 172 -13.97 -11.20 -7.86
CA TRP A 172 -12.68 -10.64 -7.44
C TRP A 172 -11.48 -11.16 -8.26
N LYS A 173 -11.72 -11.91 -9.32
CA LYS A 173 -10.65 -12.58 -10.07
C LYS A 173 -9.84 -11.60 -10.94
N ASP A 174 -10.54 -10.75 -11.66
CA ASP A 174 -9.94 -9.85 -12.63
C ASP A 174 -10.33 -8.40 -12.30
N ALA A 175 -9.35 -7.50 -12.31
CA ALA A 175 -9.57 -6.09 -12.04
C ALA A 175 -9.65 -5.28 -13.34
N LEU A 176 -10.52 -4.27 -13.34
CA LEU A 176 -10.44 -3.17 -14.28
C LEU A 176 -9.82 -1.98 -13.57
N THR A 177 -8.56 -1.67 -13.88
CA THR A 177 -7.90 -0.47 -13.37
C THR A 177 -8.39 0.76 -14.13
N LEU A 178 -8.94 1.73 -13.41
CA LEU A 178 -9.39 3.00 -13.96
C LEU A 178 -8.31 4.08 -13.79
N PRO A 179 -7.89 4.76 -14.85
CA PRO A 179 -7.11 5.98 -14.74
C PRO A 179 -7.83 7.03 -13.88
N ASN A 180 -7.06 7.88 -13.22
CA ASN A 180 -7.59 8.95 -12.40
C ASN A 180 -8.22 10.06 -13.27
N LYS A 181 -9.25 10.72 -12.74
CA LYS A 181 -9.92 11.88 -13.37
C LYS A 181 -10.61 11.60 -14.71
N LEU A 182 -11.04 10.38 -14.94
CA LEU A 182 -11.86 10.04 -16.12
C LEU A 182 -13.24 10.72 -16.07
N THR A 183 -13.80 11.00 -17.24
CA THR A 183 -15.20 11.41 -17.37
C THR A 183 -16.14 10.22 -17.18
N SER A 184 -17.43 10.48 -16.92
CA SER A 184 -18.44 9.43 -16.81
C SER A 184 -18.53 8.57 -18.09
N GLU A 185 -18.42 9.21 -19.25
CA GLU A 185 -18.46 8.55 -20.56
C GLU A 185 -17.25 7.61 -20.76
N GLU A 186 -16.06 8.04 -20.36
CA GLU A 186 -14.86 7.22 -20.45
C GLU A 186 -14.90 6.02 -19.49
N ILE A 187 -15.44 6.21 -18.29
CA ILE A 187 -15.67 5.12 -17.33
C ILE A 187 -16.67 4.11 -17.89
N ALA A 188 -17.79 4.58 -18.44
CA ALA A 188 -18.81 3.73 -19.04
C ALA A 188 -18.25 2.91 -20.21
N GLN A 189 -17.48 3.56 -21.10
CA GLN A 189 -16.87 2.88 -22.24
C GLN A 189 -15.87 1.80 -21.80
N ARG A 190 -14.99 2.10 -20.84
CA ARG A 190 -14.02 1.12 -20.32
C ARG A 190 -14.71 -0.07 -19.64
N ALA A 191 -15.78 0.19 -18.88
CA ALA A 191 -16.54 -0.89 -18.26
C ALA A 191 -17.24 -1.79 -19.30
N GLU A 192 -17.77 -1.20 -20.36
CA GLU A 192 -18.39 -1.95 -21.45
C GLU A 192 -17.37 -2.80 -22.21
N ASP A 193 -16.21 -2.24 -22.54
CA ASP A 193 -15.14 -2.96 -23.23
C ASP A 193 -14.59 -4.11 -22.37
N TYR A 194 -14.35 -3.86 -21.08
CA TYR A 194 -13.94 -4.90 -20.13
C TYR A 194 -14.94 -6.09 -20.06
N LEU A 195 -16.24 -5.80 -20.03
CA LEU A 195 -17.26 -6.86 -20.00
C LEU A 195 -17.29 -7.65 -21.30
N LYS A 196 -17.16 -7.00 -22.48
CA LYS A 196 -17.10 -7.67 -23.78
C LYS A 196 -15.89 -8.59 -23.89
N ASP A 197 -14.72 -8.13 -23.50
CA ASP A 197 -13.49 -8.94 -23.56
C ASP A 197 -13.58 -10.16 -22.65
N ARG A 198 -14.15 -10.00 -21.47
CA ARG A 198 -14.33 -11.11 -20.53
C ARG A 198 -15.36 -12.13 -21.01
N ASP A 199 -16.47 -11.70 -21.58
CA ASP A 199 -17.48 -12.61 -22.13
C ASP A 199 -16.89 -13.40 -23.30
N SER A 200 -16.11 -12.77 -24.16
CA SER A 200 -15.39 -13.44 -25.26
C SER A 200 -14.40 -14.50 -24.74
N ALA A 201 -13.61 -14.19 -23.71
CA ALA A 201 -12.68 -15.13 -23.10
C ALA A 201 -13.38 -16.33 -22.43
N SER A 202 -14.57 -16.12 -21.86
CA SER A 202 -15.36 -17.21 -21.26
C SER A 202 -15.90 -18.19 -22.28
N TYR A 203 -16.26 -17.73 -23.46
CA TYR A 203 -16.70 -18.59 -24.57
C TYR A 203 -15.53 -19.42 -25.12
N GLU A 204 -14.36 -18.83 -25.31
CA GLU A 204 -13.17 -19.57 -25.77
C GLU A 204 -12.71 -20.66 -24.78
N GLU A 205 -12.83 -20.41 -23.48
CA GLU A 205 -12.49 -21.40 -22.45
C GLU A 205 -13.51 -22.55 -22.41
N GLN A 206 -14.81 -22.27 -22.64
CA GLN A 206 -15.86 -23.29 -22.76
C GLN A 206 -15.67 -24.15 -24.01
N ASP A 207 -15.34 -23.55 -25.15
CA ASP A 207 -15.06 -24.25 -26.40
C ASP A 207 -13.82 -25.15 -26.27
N ARG A 208 -12.75 -24.70 -25.62
CA ARG A 208 -11.58 -25.55 -25.36
C ARG A 208 -11.88 -26.74 -24.45
N LYS A 209 -12.75 -26.58 -23.46
CA LYS A 209 -13.20 -27.66 -22.57
C LYS A 209 -14.15 -28.65 -23.26
N ALA A 210 -14.90 -28.19 -24.26
CA ALA A 210 -15.80 -29.05 -25.05
C ALA A 210 -15.05 -29.86 -26.11
N LEU A 211 -13.83 -29.44 -26.48
CA LEU A 211 -12.98 -30.12 -27.49
C LEU A 211 -11.91 -31.02 -26.85
N ALA A 212 -11.81 -31.08 -25.53
CA ALA A 212 -10.87 -31.91 -24.75
C ALA A 212 -11.61 -33.11 -24.13
#